data_4ba9211c1fd7660d5c273b0fbd4915f9
#
_entry.id   4ba9211c1fd7660d5c273b0fbd4915f9
#
_cell.length_a   1.000
_cell.length_b   1.000
_cell.length_c   1.000
_cell.angle_alpha   90.00
_cell.angle_beta   90.00
_cell.angle_gamma   90.00
#
_symmetry.space_group_name_H-M   'P 1'
#
loop_
_entity.id
_entity.type
_entity.pdbx_description
1 polymer ?
#
loop_
_entity_poly.entity_id
_entity_poly.type
_entity_poly.pdbx_seq_one_letter_code
_entity_poly.pdbx_strand_id
1 'polypeptide(L)'
;DAIQYTNLLNPVRYYKGTHDLGFMINCSYGNAERLAPNDTIKAVMKETADNLSGRFNDSIGAIRSWDFGSWNFPVIIDNMMNLDLLFTVSKWTGDNKYKDVAIKHAITTMKNHFRPDYTCWHVVSYNNDGTVERKQTHQGKNDDSSWSRGQAWAVYGYTSCYRETNDTTFLNFAVNIADMIMERVKTDDAIPYWDYDAPVTEETPRDASAAAVTAAGFIELSTMVPNGKKYLDYEE
;
A
#
# COMPACT_ATOMS: atom_id res chain seq x y z
N ASP A 1 9.80 -22.65 -15.22
CA ASP A 1 9.02 -22.71 -13.96
C ASP A 1 8.38 -21.35 -13.61
N ALA A 2 9.12 -20.22 -13.55
CA ALA A 2 8.54 -18.92 -13.23
C ALA A 2 7.38 -18.54 -14.17
N ILE A 3 7.54 -18.68 -15.48
CA ILE A 3 6.49 -18.42 -16.47
C ILE A 3 5.26 -19.31 -16.23
N GLN A 4 5.47 -20.57 -15.90
CA GLN A 4 4.38 -21.52 -15.63
C GLN A 4 3.54 -21.06 -14.42
N TYR A 5 4.21 -20.69 -13.30
CA TYR A 5 3.51 -20.22 -12.10
C TYR A 5 2.83 -18.87 -12.36
N THR A 6 3.47 -17.93 -13.06
CA THR A 6 2.85 -16.67 -13.45
C THR A 6 1.57 -16.90 -14.26
N ASN A 7 1.59 -17.84 -15.22
CA ASN A 7 0.42 -18.14 -16.04
C ASN A 7 -0.77 -18.72 -15.25
N LEU A 8 -0.53 -19.39 -14.10
CA LEU A 8 -1.61 -19.87 -13.23
C LEU A 8 -2.44 -18.70 -12.63
N LEU A 9 -1.87 -17.51 -12.55
CA LEU A 9 -2.56 -16.31 -12.06
C LEU A 9 -3.37 -15.59 -13.16
N ASN A 10 -3.30 -16.04 -14.42
CA ASN A 10 -4.02 -15.40 -15.51
C ASN A 10 -5.53 -15.20 -15.23
N PRO A 11 -6.27 -16.16 -14.62
CA PRO A 11 -7.69 -15.96 -14.30
C PRO A 11 -7.97 -14.83 -13.31
N VAL A 12 -6.99 -14.43 -12.48
CA VAL A 12 -7.12 -13.36 -11.48
C VAL A 12 -7.49 -12.02 -12.14
N ARG A 13 -7.04 -11.79 -13.39
CA ARG A 13 -7.38 -10.57 -14.14
C ARG A 13 -8.88 -10.29 -14.26
N TYR A 14 -9.72 -11.33 -14.20
CA TYR A 14 -11.18 -11.22 -14.29
C TYR A 14 -11.85 -11.00 -12.94
N TYR A 15 -11.12 -11.13 -11.84
CA TYR A 15 -11.67 -10.97 -10.51
C TYR A 15 -11.93 -9.50 -10.20
N LYS A 16 -13.02 -9.20 -9.47
CA LYS A 16 -13.46 -7.83 -9.18
C LYS A 16 -13.77 -7.58 -7.70
N GLY A 17 -13.61 -8.60 -6.85
CA GLY A 17 -14.11 -8.59 -5.47
C GLY A 17 -13.10 -8.10 -4.42
N THR A 18 -11.90 -7.68 -4.82
CA THR A 18 -10.84 -7.24 -3.91
C THR A 18 -10.03 -6.09 -4.46
N HIS A 19 -9.39 -5.33 -3.58
CA HIS A 19 -8.38 -4.33 -3.91
C HIS A 19 -7.02 -4.96 -4.23
N ASP A 20 -6.76 -6.19 -3.77
CA ASP A 20 -5.45 -6.89 -3.91
C ASP A 20 -5.09 -7.26 -5.34
N LEU A 21 -5.92 -6.91 -6.30
CA LEU A 21 -5.67 -7.16 -7.72
C LEU A 21 -4.32 -6.62 -8.18
N GLY A 22 -3.94 -5.43 -7.71
CA GLY A 22 -2.63 -4.85 -8.00
C GLY A 22 -1.51 -5.70 -7.42
N PHE A 23 -1.60 -6.06 -6.16
CA PHE A 23 -0.59 -6.86 -5.47
C PHE A 23 -0.44 -8.26 -6.09
N MET A 24 -1.54 -8.95 -6.33
CA MET A 24 -1.57 -10.29 -6.93
C MET A 24 -0.90 -10.33 -8.31
N ILE A 25 -1.17 -9.34 -9.15
CA ILE A 25 -0.70 -9.32 -10.54
C ILE A 25 0.65 -8.62 -10.66
N ASN A 26 0.89 -7.51 -9.96
CA ASN A 26 2.14 -6.76 -10.11
C ASN A 26 3.35 -7.54 -9.55
N CYS A 27 3.20 -8.30 -8.47
CA CYS A 27 4.26 -9.16 -7.94
C CYS A 27 4.66 -10.32 -8.87
N SER A 28 3.81 -10.71 -9.81
CA SER A 28 4.05 -11.80 -10.78
C SER A 28 4.22 -11.27 -12.21
N TYR A 29 3.14 -10.80 -12.81
CA TYR A 29 3.15 -10.25 -14.17
C TYR A 29 3.96 -8.96 -14.29
N GLY A 30 4.02 -8.11 -13.25
CA GLY A 30 4.87 -6.94 -13.23
C GLY A 30 6.37 -7.28 -13.31
N ASN A 31 6.80 -8.32 -12.57
CA ASN A 31 8.17 -8.84 -12.72
C ASN A 31 8.41 -9.49 -14.09
N ALA A 32 7.41 -10.22 -14.62
CA ALA A 32 7.50 -10.82 -15.95
C ALA A 32 7.61 -9.72 -17.03
N GLU A 33 6.87 -8.62 -16.91
CA GLU A 33 6.96 -7.48 -17.82
C GLU A 33 8.35 -6.84 -17.79
N ARG A 34 8.89 -6.59 -16.59
CA ARG A 34 10.22 -6.01 -16.44
C ARG A 34 11.34 -6.88 -17.01
N LEU A 35 11.23 -8.21 -16.94
CA LEU A 35 12.27 -9.15 -17.32
C LEU A 35 12.12 -9.69 -18.75
N ALA A 36 10.89 -9.86 -19.23
CA ALA A 36 10.57 -10.45 -20.53
C ALA A 36 9.23 -9.90 -21.06
N PRO A 37 9.16 -8.58 -21.38
CA PRO A 37 7.92 -7.92 -21.77
C PRO A 37 7.30 -8.52 -23.03
N ASN A 38 5.99 -8.66 -23.04
CA ASN A 38 5.21 -9.05 -24.22
C ASN A 38 3.75 -8.57 -24.12
N ASP A 39 3.03 -8.60 -25.23
CA ASP A 39 1.67 -8.08 -25.33
C ASP A 39 0.67 -8.84 -24.44
N THR A 40 0.86 -10.15 -24.23
CA THR A 40 -0.01 -10.95 -23.36
C THR A 40 0.12 -10.50 -21.90
N ILE A 41 1.33 -10.27 -21.42
CA ILE A 41 1.60 -9.75 -20.07
C ILE A 41 0.95 -8.38 -19.89
N LYS A 42 1.15 -7.48 -20.84
CA LYS A 42 0.54 -6.14 -20.82
C LYS A 42 -0.98 -6.18 -20.83
N ALA A 43 -1.58 -7.10 -21.63
CA ALA A 43 -3.03 -7.27 -21.67
C ALA A 43 -3.60 -7.73 -20.32
N VAL A 44 -2.93 -8.69 -19.64
CA VAL A 44 -3.33 -9.15 -18.30
C VAL A 44 -3.26 -8.01 -17.30
N MET A 45 -2.15 -7.28 -17.24
CA MET A 45 -1.96 -6.17 -16.31
C MET A 45 -2.97 -5.04 -16.56
N LYS A 46 -3.23 -4.70 -17.84
CA LYS A 46 -4.20 -3.67 -18.18
C LYS A 46 -5.62 -4.04 -17.76
N GLU A 47 -6.07 -5.25 -18.05
CA GLU A 47 -7.40 -5.71 -17.65
C GLU A 47 -7.56 -5.75 -16.13
N THR A 48 -6.50 -6.13 -15.40
CA THR A 48 -6.48 -6.07 -13.94
C THR A 48 -6.57 -4.63 -13.44
N ALA A 49 -5.85 -3.70 -14.07
CA ALA A 49 -5.92 -2.28 -13.73
C ALA A 49 -7.31 -1.67 -14.01
N ASP A 50 -7.99 -2.10 -15.09
CA ASP A 50 -9.37 -1.71 -15.38
C ASP A 50 -10.31 -2.19 -14.25
N ASN A 51 -10.15 -3.43 -13.78
CA ASN A 51 -10.97 -3.98 -12.70
C ASN A 51 -10.69 -3.31 -11.35
N LEU A 52 -9.42 -3.02 -11.04
CA LEU A 52 -9.05 -2.29 -9.84
C LEU A 52 -9.60 -0.86 -9.87
N SER A 53 -9.46 -0.15 -11.00
CA SER A 53 -10.02 1.19 -11.19
C SER A 53 -11.55 1.20 -11.10
N GLY A 54 -12.20 0.11 -11.52
CA GLY A 54 -13.65 -0.06 -11.40
C GLY A 54 -14.17 -0.12 -9.96
N ARG A 55 -13.29 -0.30 -8.96
CA ARG A 55 -13.62 -0.23 -7.53
C ARG A 55 -13.50 1.18 -6.94
N PHE A 56 -13.06 2.14 -7.74
CA PHE A 56 -12.92 3.53 -7.33
C PHE A 56 -14.27 4.24 -7.31
N ASN A 57 -14.49 5.07 -6.30
CA ASN A 57 -15.66 5.93 -6.17
C ASN A 57 -15.21 7.40 -6.16
N ASP A 58 -15.65 8.18 -7.13
CA ASP A 58 -15.24 9.59 -7.28
C ASP A 58 -15.71 10.48 -6.12
N SER A 59 -16.90 10.24 -5.55
CA SER A 59 -17.41 11.03 -4.42
C SER A 59 -16.61 10.83 -3.15
N ILE A 60 -16.04 9.63 -2.97
CA ILE A 60 -15.19 9.26 -1.84
C ILE A 60 -13.72 9.60 -2.16
N GLY A 61 -13.32 9.46 -3.42
CA GLY A 61 -11.95 9.61 -3.88
C GLY A 61 -11.05 8.42 -3.52
N ALA A 62 -11.61 7.21 -3.37
CA ALA A 62 -10.86 6.03 -2.98
C ALA A 62 -11.34 4.75 -3.66
N ILE A 63 -10.46 3.74 -3.69
CA ILE A 63 -10.72 2.38 -4.16
C ILE A 63 -11.28 1.56 -2.99
N ARG A 64 -12.44 0.92 -3.18
CA ARG A 64 -13.03 0.03 -2.19
C ARG A 64 -12.19 -1.22 -1.99
N SER A 65 -11.93 -1.60 -0.72
CA SER A 65 -11.07 -2.74 -0.41
C SER A 65 -11.75 -4.08 -0.59
N TRP A 66 -12.92 -4.28 0.02
CA TRP A 66 -13.69 -5.54 -0.04
C TRP A 66 -15.19 -5.29 0.02
N ASP A 67 -15.99 -6.35 -0.17
CA ASP A 67 -17.44 -6.28 -0.27
C ASP A 67 -18.13 -7.11 0.85
N PHE A 68 -17.42 -7.45 1.93
CA PHE A 68 -17.94 -8.18 3.08
C PHE A 68 -17.94 -7.32 4.35
N GLY A 69 -18.57 -7.86 5.42
CA GLY A 69 -18.64 -7.20 6.71
C GLY A 69 -19.72 -6.12 6.79
N SER A 70 -19.66 -5.31 7.83
CA SER A 70 -20.65 -4.29 8.16
C SER A 70 -20.26 -2.86 7.77
N TRP A 71 -19.24 -2.70 6.96
CA TRP A 71 -18.76 -1.40 6.48
C TRP A 71 -19.51 -0.95 5.23
N ASN A 72 -19.86 0.32 5.15
CA ASN A 72 -20.53 0.86 3.96
C ASN A 72 -19.59 0.90 2.76
N PHE A 73 -18.41 1.51 2.91
CA PHE A 73 -17.37 1.56 1.90
C PHE A 73 -15.99 1.46 2.58
N PRO A 74 -15.49 0.23 2.81
CA PRO A 74 -14.22 0.05 3.50
C PRO A 74 -13.04 0.34 2.59
N VAL A 75 -12.09 1.09 3.13
CA VAL A 75 -10.78 1.34 2.54
C VAL A 75 -9.74 0.98 3.58
N ILE A 76 -8.77 0.12 3.23
CA ILE A 76 -7.67 -0.22 4.12
C ILE A 76 -6.34 0.34 3.61
N ILE A 77 -5.42 0.54 4.53
CA ILE A 77 -4.10 1.10 4.21
C ILE A 77 -3.33 0.25 3.20
N ASP A 78 -3.58 -1.05 3.16
CA ASP A 78 -3.01 -2.02 2.21
C ASP A 78 -3.27 -1.65 0.74
N ASN A 79 -4.34 -0.91 0.46
CA ASN A 79 -4.63 -0.41 -0.88
C ASN A 79 -3.46 0.37 -1.50
N MET A 80 -2.61 1.00 -0.67
CA MET A 80 -1.44 1.73 -1.14
C MET A 80 -0.47 0.83 -1.93
N MET A 81 -0.42 -0.47 -1.63
CA MET A 81 0.41 -1.44 -2.35
C MET A 81 -0.11 -1.78 -3.75
N ASN A 82 -1.35 -1.45 -4.04
CA ASN A 82 -2.01 -1.78 -5.32
C ASN A 82 -1.90 -0.66 -6.35
N LEU A 83 -1.43 0.52 -5.95
CA LEU A 83 -1.35 1.70 -6.81
C LEU A 83 -0.24 1.59 -7.87
N ASP A 84 0.82 0.83 -7.61
CA ASP A 84 1.92 0.60 -8.55
C ASP A 84 1.44 0.01 -9.88
N LEU A 85 0.45 -0.90 -9.85
CA LEU A 85 -0.17 -1.42 -11.07
C LEU A 85 -0.79 -0.29 -11.91
N LEU A 86 -1.52 0.62 -11.25
CA LEU A 86 -2.20 1.72 -11.93
C LEU A 86 -1.19 2.71 -12.54
N PHE A 87 -0.15 3.07 -11.80
CA PHE A 87 0.92 3.92 -12.33
C PHE A 87 1.62 3.27 -13.52
N THR A 88 1.96 1.98 -13.41
CA THR A 88 2.63 1.22 -14.46
C THR A 88 1.79 1.19 -15.75
N VAL A 89 0.50 0.85 -15.64
CA VAL A 89 -0.40 0.78 -16.79
C VAL A 89 -0.63 2.17 -17.41
N SER A 90 -0.72 3.22 -16.58
CA SER A 90 -0.82 4.60 -17.08
C SER A 90 0.38 5.00 -17.95
N LYS A 91 1.60 4.63 -17.53
CA LYS A 91 2.82 4.90 -18.31
C LYS A 91 2.81 4.25 -19.69
N TRP A 92 2.36 3.01 -19.79
CA TRP A 92 2.37 2.30 -21.08
C TRP A 92 1.29 2.75 -22.03
N THR A 93 0.09 3.02 -21.48
CA THR A 93 -1.08 3.33 -22.29
C THR A 93 -1.16 4.81 -22.65
N GLY A 94 -0.52 5.67 -21.87
CA GLY A 94 -0.72 7.12 -21.93
C GLY A 94 -2.08 7.56 -21.39
N ASP A 95 -2.89 6.64 -20.84
CA ASP A 95 -4.20 6.94 -20.26
C ASP A 95 -4.05 7.39 -18.81
N ASN A 96 -4.24 8.67 -18.56
CA ASN A 96 -4.09 9.26 -17.24
C ASN A 96 -5.15 8.81 -16.23
N LYS A 97 -6.25 8.16 -16.65
CA LYS A 97 -7.31 7.72 -15.74
C LYS A 97 -6.78 6.86 -14.59
N TYR A 98 -5.82 5.97 -14.88
CA TYR A 98 -5.24 5.10 -13.86
C TYR A 98 -4.39 5.88 -12.85
N LYS A 99 -3.52 6.76 -13.35
CA LYS A 99 -2.72 7.65 -12.51
C LYS A 99 -3.60 8.56 -11.65
N ASP A 100 -4.66 9.12 -12.22
CA ASP A 100 -5.58 10.00 -11.50
C ASP A 100 -6.30 9.26 -10.37
N VAL A 101 -6.75 8.04 -10.61
CA VAL A 101 -7.33 7.16 -9.58
C VAL A 101 -6.33 6.89 -8.46
N ALA A 102 -5.09 6.54 -8.80
CA ALA A 102 -4.04 6.28 -7.81
C ALA A 102 -3.74 7.50 -6.95
N ILE A 103 -3.57 8.68 -7.56
CA ILE A 103 -3.29 9.94 -6.86
C ILE A 103 -4.47 10.33 -5.95
N LYS A 104 -5.71 10.30 -6.43
CA LYS A 104 -6.89 10.61 -5.64
C LYS A 104 -7.00 9.68 -4.44
N HIS A 105 -6.80 8.38 -4.65
CA HIS A 105 -6.79 7.39 -3.57
C HIS A 105 -5.73 7.72 -2.51
N ALA A 106 -4.48 7.96 -2.92
CA ALA A 106 -3.39 8.30 -2.01
C ALA A 106 -3.67 9.58 -1.19
N ILE A 107 -4.23 10.62 -1.82
CA ILE A 107 -4.60 11.87 -1.13
C ILE A 107 -5.72 11.63 -0.12
N THR A 108 -6.75 10.86 -0.47
CA THR A 108 -7.86 10.53 0.44
C THR A 108 -7.37 9.71 1.63
N THR A 109 -6.48 8.74 1.38
CA THR A 109 -5.83 7.93 2.42
C THR A 109 -4.97 8.79 3.34
N MET A 110 -4.13 9.69 2.79
CA MET A 110 -3.34 10.65 3.55
C MET A 110 -4.19 11.48 4.50
N LYS A 111 -5.32 11.98 4.03
CA LYS A 111 -6.22 12.84 4.79
C LYS A 111 -6.93 12.12 5.92
N ASN A 112 -7.30 10.85 5.73
CA ASN A 112 -8.29 10.20 6.60
C ASN A 112 -7.73 9.02 7.40
N HIS A 113 -6.65 8.35 6.93
CA HIS A 113 -6.10 7.16 7.60
C HIS A 113 -5.05 7.47 8.67
N PHE A 114 -4.57 8.70 8.79
CA PHE A 114 -3.46 9.00 9.68
C PHE A 114 -3.90 9.80 10.90
N ARG A 115 -3.24 9.50 12.02
CA ARG A 115 -3.29 10.27 13.24
C ARG A 115 -2.25 11.41 13.21
N PRO A 116 -2.31 12.38 14.11
CA PRO A 116 -1.33 13.47 14.15
C PRO A 116 0.13 13.03 14.34
N ASP A 117 0.35 11.84 14.89
CA ASP A 117 1.67 11.23 15.08
C ASP A 117 2.14 10.35 13.89
N TYR A 118 1.43 10.41 12.76
CA TYR A 118 1.66 9.64 11.53
C TYR A 118 1.44 8.13 11.66
N THR A 119 0.93 7.60 12.77
CA THR A 119 0.39 6.25 12.80
C THR A 119 -0.92 6.19 12.02
N CYS A 120 -1.22 5.06 11.38
CA CYS A 120 -2.44 4.94 10.59
C CYS A 120 -3.45 3.98 11.20
N TRP A 121 -4.74 4.27 10.96
CA TRP A 121 -5.80 3.28 11.10
C TRP A 121 -5.73 2.25 9.98
N HIS A 122 -6.00 1.00 10.32
CA HIS A 122 -6.06 -0.05 9.32
C HIS A 122 -7.24 0.16 8.35
N VAL A 123 -8.45 0.37 8.88
CA VAL A 123 -9.69 0.52 8.10
C VAL A 123 -10.31 1.90 8.32
N VAL A 124 -10.62 2.59 7.24
CA VAL A 124 -11.52 3.75 7.25
C VAL A 124 -12.71 3.42 6.35
N SER A 125 -13.91 3.45 6.92
CA SER A 125 -15.15 3.30 6.15
C SER A 125 -15.77 4.65 5.85
N TYR A 126 -16.36 4.77 4.67
CA TYR A 126 -16.95 6.02 4.18
C TYR A 126 -18.45 5.85 3.91
N ASN A 127 -19.18 6.93 4.10
CA ASN A 127 -20.53 7.09 3.60
C ASN A 127 -20.53 7.41 2.09
N ASN A 128 -21.67 7.24 1.43
CA ASN A 128 -21.79 7.49 -0.02
C ASN A 128 -21.53 8.95 -0.43
N ASP A 129 -21.62 9.89 0.50
CA ASP A 129 -21.32 11.31 0.31
C ASP A 129 -19.83 11.65 0.48
N GLY A 130 -18.97 10.66 0.75
CA GLY A 130 -17.55 10.81 0.96
C GLY A 130 -17.14 11.19 2.39
N THR A 131 -18.06 11.34 3.31
CA THR A 131 -17.73 11.56 4.73
C THR A 131 -17.25 10.27 5.38
N VAL A 132 -16.35 10.38 6.36
CA VAL A 132 -15.88 9.22 7.13
C VAL A 132 -17.02 8.71 8.01
N GLU A 133 -17.36 7.43 7.83
CA GLU A 133 -18.33 6.73 8.69
C GLU A 133 -17.69 6.36 10.04
N ARG A 134 -16.56 5.65 9.97
CA ARG A 134 -15.82 5.17 11.14
C ARG A 134 -14.40 4.76 10.79
N LYS A 135 -13.52 4.74 11.81
CA LYS A 135 -12.14 4.29 11.73
C LYS A 135 -11.96 3.10 12.65
N GLN A 136 -11.37 2.04 12.14
CA GLN A 136 -11.30 0.75 12.84
C GLN A 136 -10.06 -0.04 12.46
N THR A 137 -9.90 -1.19 13.08
CA THR A 137 -8.99 -2.23 12.62
C THR A 137 -9.75 -3.49 12.20
N HIS A 138 -9.09 -4.32 11.38
CA HIS A 138 -9.50 -5.67 11.06
C HIS A 138 -8.41 -6.67 11.48
N GLN A 139 -7.14 -6.26 11.40
CA GLN A 139 -5.99 -7.10 11.71
C GLN A 139 -5.17 -6.61 12.93
N GLY A 140 -5.34 -5.37 13.37
CA GLY A 140 -4.66 -4.84 14.54
C GLY A 140 -5.31 -5.26 15.86
N LYS A 141 -4.67 -4.91 16.96
CA LYS A 141 -5.07 -5.26 18.32
C LYS A 141 -6.44 -4.69 18.72
N ASN A 142 -6.69 -3.43 18.39
CA ASN A 142 -7.96 -2.73 18.57
C ASN A 142 -8.03 -1.50 17.67
N ASP A 143 -9.18 -0.82 17.63
CA ASP A 143 -9.41 0.30 16.71
C ASP A 143 -8.48 1.51 16.93
N ASP A 144 -7.92 1.67 18.12
CA ASP A 144 -6.99 2.75 18.44
C ASP A 144 -5.52 2.35 18.31
N SER A 145 -5.21 1.07 18.10
CA SER A 145 -3.85 0.56 17.99
C SER A 145 -3.25 0.78 16.59
N SER A 146 -1.97 0.50 16.49
CA SER A 146 -1.16 0.71 15.28
C SER A 146 -0.61 -0.62 14.76
N TRP A 147 -1.40 -1.32 13.96
CA TRP A 147 -0.99 -2.56 13.32
C TRP A 147 0.28 -2.34 12.47
N SER A 148 1.36 -3.07 12.79
CA SER A 148 2.71 -2.80 12.26
C SER A 148 2.79 -2.88 10.74
N ARG A 149 2.17 -3.89 10.14
CA ARG A 149 2.19 -4.07 8.69
C ARG A 149 1.42 -2.98 7.95
N GLY A 150 0.41 -2.39 8.59
CA GLY A 150 -0.27 -1.21 8.06
C GLY A 150 0.66 -0.01 7.95
N GLN A 151 1.54 0.20 8.92
CA GLN A 151 2.55 1.27 8.87
C GLN A 151 3.57 1.01 7.76
N ALA A 152 3.97 -0.26 7.58
CA ALA A 152 4.88 -0.67 6.51
C ALA A 152 4.26 -0.44 5.11
N TRP A 153 2.99 -0.82 4.91
CA TRP A 153 2.28 -0.51 3.66
C TRP A 153 2.24 0.98 3.36
N ALA A 154 2.06 1.79 4.40
CA ALA A 154 2.01 3.24 4.28
C ALA A 154 3.34 3.82 3.79
N VAL A 155 4.46 3.54 4.45
CA VAL A 155 5.76 4.11 4.06
C VAL A 155 6.16 3.68 2.66
N TYR A 156 5.99 2.40 2.32
CA TYR A 156 6.26 1.90 0.97
C TYR A 156 5.37 2.59 -0.07
N GLY A 157 4.06 2.63 0.18
CA GLY A 157 3.09 3.18 -0.75
C GLY A 157 3.29 4.66 -1.04
N TYR A 158 3.59 5.48 -0.04
CA TYR A 158 3.86 6.91 -0.27
C TYR A 158 5.22 7.16 -0.91
N THR A 159 6.24 6.34 -0.64
CA THR A 159 7.51 6.37 -1.36
C THR A 159 7.30 6.07 -2.85
N SER A 160 6.53 5.03 -3.16
CA SER A 160 6.11 4.71 -4.52
C SER A 160 5.33 5.85 -5.19
N CYS A 161 4.39 6.48 -4.48
CA CYS A 161 3.64 7.62 -5.02
C CYS A 161 4.57 8.78 -5.39
N TYR A 162 5.59 9.08 -4.59
CA TYR A 162 6.58 10.08 -4.95
C TYR A 162 7.39 9.67 -6.18
N ARG A 163 7.89 8.44 -6.25
CA ARG A 163 8.61 7.92 -7.44
C ARG A 163 7.82 8.15 -8.73
N GLU A 164 6.51 7.92 -8.68
CA GLU A 164 5.64 7.93 -9.84
C GLU A 164 5.12 9.32 -10.23
N THR A 165 5.12 10.27 -9.28
CA THR A 165 4.51 11.59 -9.48
C THR A 165 5.50 12.75 -9.40
N ASN A 166 6.61 12.59 -8.71
CA ASN A 166 7.54 13.64 -8.26
C ASN A 166 6.84 14.73 -7.38
N ASP A 167 5.68 14.41 -6.80
CA ASP A 167 4.99 15.33 -5.87
C ASP A 167 5.64 15.24 -4.48
N THR A 168 6.32 16.30 -4.09
CA THR A 168 7.01 16.39 -2.80
C THR A 168 6.09 16.27 -1.59
N THR A 169 4.78 16.43 -1.75
CA THR A 169 3.80 16.17 -0.70
C THR A 169 3.87 14.71 -0.27
N PHE A 170 3.94 13.78 -1.21
CA PHE A 170 4.09 12.35 -0.92
C PHE A 170 5.45 12.03 -0.30
N LEU A 171 6.54 12.66 -0.78
CA LEU A 171 7.87 12.47 -0.21
C LEU A 171 7.91 12.89 1.26
N ASN A 172 7.46 14.10 1.55
CA ASN A 172 7.44 14.62 2.92
C ASN A 172 6.58 13.75 3.85
N PHE A 173 5.48 13.22 3.32
CA PHE A 173 4.62 12.33 4.07
C PHE A 173 5.27 10.97 4.34
N ALA A 174 5.96 10.39 3.36
CA ALA A 174 6.73 9.15 3.52
C ALA A 174 7.86 9.32 4.55
N VAL A 175 8.55 10.46 4.54
CA VAL A 175 9.59 10.79 5.54
C VAL A 175 9.00 10.81 6.95
N ASN A 176 7.87 11.47 7.16
CA ASN A 176 7.24 11.53 8.49
C ASN A 176 6.80 10.15 8.98
N ILE A 177 6.25 9.31 8.09
CA ILE A 177 5.91 7.92 8.43
C ILE A 177 7.17 7.11 8.77
N ALA A 178 8.24 7.25 7.99
CA ALA A 178 9.49 6.54 8.23
C ALA A 178 10.11 6.94 9.57
N ASP A 179 10.13 8.22 9.90
CA ASP A 179 10.65 8.72 11.19
C ASP A 179 9.78 8.22 12.36
N MET A 180 8.46 8.17 12.21
CA MET A 180 7.54 7.55 13.18
C MET A 180 7.84 6.07 13.38
N ILE A 181 8.06 5.30 12.30
CA ILE A 181 8.40 3.87 12.39
C ILE A 181 9.70 3.69 13.19
N MET A 182 10.76 4.44 12.86
CA MET A 182 12.04 4.40 13.57
C MET A 182 11.89 4.78 15.05
N GLU A 183 10.94 5.65 15.40
CA GLU A 183 10.65 6.01 16.79
C GLU A 183 9.89 4.89 17.52
N ARG A 184 8.96 4.23 16.87
CA ARG A 184 8.07 3.21 17.48
C ARG A 184 8.68 1.82 17.56
N VAL A 185 9.48 1.43 16.60
CA VAL A 185 10.13 0.10 16.55
C VAL A 185 11.51 0.19 17.22
N LYS A 186 11.63 -0.36 18.44
CA LYS A 186 12.84 -0.34 19.27
C LYS A 186 13.37 -1.73 19.54
N THR A 187 13.14 -2.66 18.66
CA THR A 187 13.70 -4.02 18.73
C THR A 187 15.11 -4.03 18.15
N ASP A 188 16.02 -4.82 18.73
CA ASP A 188 17.44 -4.84 18.33
C ASP A 188 17.67 -5.29 16.88
N ASP A 189 16.70 -5.98 16.29
CA ASP A 189 16.73 -6.53 14.94
C ASP A 189 15.78 -5.81 13.95
N ALA A 190 15.26 -4.66 14.34
CA ALA A 190 14.29 -3.87 13.58
C ALA A 190 13.00 -4.63 13.16
N ILE A 191 12.78 -5.87 13.61
CA ILE A 191 11.54 -6.60 13.35
C ILE A 191 10.49 -6.17 14.36
N PRO A 192 9.38 -5.50 13.98
CA PRO A 192 8.39 -5.02 14.92
C PRO A 192 7.55 -6.16 15.52
N TYR A 193 6.97 -5.92 16.67
CA TYR A 193 5.81 -6.70 17.11
C TYR A 193 4.64 -6.48 16.14
N TRP A 194 3.74 -7.45 16.04
CA TRP A 194 2.62 -7.45 15.09
C TRP A 194 1.72 -6.20 15.16
N ASP A 195 1.72 -5.53 16.30
CA ASP A 195 1.04 -4.26 16.54
C ASP A 195 1.92 -3.44 17.50
N TYR A 196 2.14 -2.16 17.22
CA TYR A 196 3.02 -1.30 18.02
C TYR A 196 2.52 -1.08 19.45
N ASP A 197 1.23 -1.30 19.69
CA ASP A 197 0.58 -1.16 20.97
C ASP A 197 0.29 -2.53 21.63
N ALA A 198 0.86 -3.62 21.09
CA ALA A 198 0.79 -4.94 21.69
C ALA A 198 1.62 -5.00 23.00
N PRO A 199 1.18 -5.74 24.01
CA PRO A 199 2.02 -6.00 25.18
C PRO A 199 3.32 -6.71 24.76
N VAL A 200 4.45 -6.25 25.29
CA VAL A 200 5.76 -6.87 25.00
C VAL A 200 5.99 -8.01 25.98
N THR A 201 5.91 -9.24 25.49
CA THR A 201 6.20 -10.48 26.21
C THR A 201 7.02 -11.41 25.32
N GLU A 202 7.58 -12.48 25.89
CA GLU A 202 8.30 -13.50 25.11
C GLU A 202 7.40 -14.20 24.06
N GLU A 203 6.10 -14.23 24.29
CA GLU A 203 5.11 -14.88 23.42
C GLU A 203 4.51 -13.93 22.38
N THR A 204 4.78 -12.62 22.47
CA THR A 204 4.19 -11.64 21.54
C THR A 204 4.74 -11.82 20.12
N PRO A 205 3.88 -12.10 19.12
CA PRO A 205 4.36 -12.35 17.77
C PRO A 205 5.08 -11.15 17.15
N ARG A 206 6.10 -11.45 16.36
CA ARG A 206 6.83 -10.47 15.55
C ARG A 206 6.31 -10.51 14.12
N ASP A 207 6.31 -9.37 13.41
CA ASP A 207 5.84 -9.28 12.02
C ASP A 207 7.03 -9.10 11.06
N ALA A 208 7.60 -10.22 10.60
CA ALA A 208 8.68 -10.20 9.62
C ALA A 208 8.27 -9.62 8.26
N SER A 209 6.97 -9.69 7.90
CA SER A 209 6.46 -9.05 6.69
C SER A 209 6.48 -7.52 6.82
N ALA A 210 6.10 -6.99 7.98
CA ALA A 210 6.21 -5.55 8.25
C ALA A 210 7.66 -5.07 8.13
N ALA A 211 8.62 -5.82 8.72
CA ALA A 211 10.04 -5.50 8.58
C ALA A 211 10.49 -5.49 7.11
N ALA A 212 10.21 -6.55 6.36
CA ALA A 212 10.64 -6.66 4.96
C ALA A 212 10.08 -5.54 4.06
N VAL A 213 8.82 -5.16 4.27
CA VAL A 213 8.18 -4.07 3.50
C VAL A 213 8.72 -2.70 3.92
N THR A 214 8.94 -2.50 5.23
CA THR A 214 9.59 -1.28 5.73
C THR A 214 10.98 -1.13 5.13
N ALA A 215 11.80 -2.19 5.15
CA ALA A 215 13.13 -2.21 4.55
C ALA A 215 13.09 -1.83 3.07
N ALA A 216 12.18 -2.42 2.29
CA ALA A 216 12.01 -2.07 0.88
C ALA A 216 11.66 -0.58 0.69
N GLY A 217 10.76 -0.04 1.49
CA GLY A 217 10.40 1.38 1.47
C GLY A 217 11.56 2.28 1.89
N PHE A 218 12.30 1.91 2.93
CA PHE A 218 13.43 2.68 3.45
C PHE A 218 14.61 2.71 2.47
N ILE A 219 14.96 1.57 1.87
CA ILE A 219 16.01 1.49 0.84
C ILE A 219 15.68 2.45 -0.31
N GLU A 220 14.45 2.44 -0.80
CA GLU A 220 14.06 3.35 -1.87
C GLU A 220 14.05 4.81 -1.40
N LEU A 221 13.43 5.12 -0.26
CA LEU A 221 13.36 6.46 0.32
C LEU A 221 14.73 7.07 0.58
N SER A 222 15.72 6.23 0.96
CA SER A 222 17.10 6.66 1.20
C SER A 222 17.74 7.32 -0.01
N THR A 223 17.35 6.94 -1.22
CA THR A 223 17.85 7.51 -2.47
C THR A 223 17.18 8.82 -2.87
N MET A 224 16.09 9.19 -2.19
CA MET A 224 15.22 10.32 -2.56
C MET A 224 15.43 11.54 -1.67
N VAL A 225 16.13 11.39 -0.54
CA VAL A 225 16.29 12.47 0.45
C VAL A 225 17.78 12.69 0.81
N PRO A 226 18.19 13.94 1.12
CA PRO A 226 19.60 14.25 1.43
C PRO A 226 20.19 13.46 2.61
N ASN A 227 19.39 13.17 3.64
CA ASN A 227 19.80 12.42 4.84
C ASN A 227 19.35 10.96 4.80
N GLY A 228 19.23 10.38 3.60
CA GLY A 228 18.70 9.03 3.38
C GLY A 228 19.50 7.91 4.06
N LYS A 229 20.79 8.14 4.34
CA LYS A 229 21.64 7.15 5.01
C LYS A 229 21.05 6.65 6.34
N LYS A 230 20.33 7.50 7.10
CA LYS A 230 19.70 7.08 8.37
C LYS A 230 18.71 5.91 8.20
N TYR A 231 18.06 5.81 7.04
CA TYR A 231 17.12 4.73 6.75
C TYR A 231 17.84 3.42 6.41
N LEU A 232 19.01 3.49 5.74
CA LEU A 232 19.85 2.31 5.50
C LEU A 232 20.47 1.81 6.80
N ASP A 233 21.04 2.69 7.61
CA ASP A 233 21.69 2.34 8.88
C ASP A 233 20.70 1.71 9.89
N TYR A 234 19.42 1.98 9.75
CA TYR A 234 18.37 1.40 10.61
C TYR A 234 18.08 -0.07 10.28
N GLU A 235 18.30 -0.49 9.04
CA GLU A 235 18.01 -1.84 8.54
C GLU A 235 19.23 -2.78 8.63
N GLU A 236 20.45 -2.26 8.89
CA GLU A 236 21.66 -3.03 9.12
C GLU A 236 21.76 -3.55 10.58
#